data_89cd6a7120972de352ead10ffb22bb10
#
_entry.id   89cd6a7120972de352ead10ffb22bb10
#
_cell.length_a   1.000
_cell.length_b   1.000
_cell.length_c   1.000
_cell.angle_alpha   90.00
_cell.angle_beta   90.00
_cell.angle_gamma   90.00
#
_symmetry.space_group_name_H-M   'P 1'
#
loop_
_entity.id
_entity.type
_entity.pdbx_description
1 polymer ?
#
loop_
_entity_poly.entity_id
_entity_poly.type
_entity_poly.pdbx_seq_one_letter_code
_entity_poly.pdbx_strand_id
1 'polypeptide(L)'
;MSRNLHTIEATTEIVQLLDSDEQIELAMNKWLKILSEHIRVDTADIFQLHSDTDTMNVVCEWRAPGQISYFDKINGVEVYSFLHAEKPLVVSTDSLGNAGSKEIEEIGMKAVMIFPILKQESGNMVLSLNHRTQGHVWSMAEIKFTADAVKILQSILTRRIQKNSLAGSYAALEEILDNVGCAIYVTDQTTGRMLFANQILKNTFAKELLDHNFDALLQSSVRKEKTKSVSVVYHAEKETWYDLLCKEIAWVDGKKANLYSLYDITDKKLYQRRIEQQAYTDFLTGLYNRMCCERDLARQIDQAKKTGGEGALLYLDLDDFKHINEGLGHQYG
;
A
#
# COMPACT_ATOMS: atom_id res chain seq x y z
N MET A 1 -19.00 -46.07 -18.06
CA MET A 1 -17.63 -45.90 -17.53
C MET A 1 -16.81 -44.83 -18.25
N SER A 2 -16.81 -44.79 -19.60
CA SER A 2 -16.03 -43.79 -20.37
C SER A 2 -16.38 -42.33 -20.07
N ARG A 3 -17.65 -41.94 -19.92
CA ARG A 3 -18.10 -40.55 -19.68
C ARG A 3 -17.65 -40.00 -18.31
N ASN A 4 -17.59 -40.84 -17.28
CA ASN A 4 -17.12 -40.40 -15.94
C ASN A 4 -15.58 -40.20 -15.94
N LEU A 5 -14.83 -40.94 -16.71
CA LEU A 5 -13.38 -40.80 -16.82
C LEU A 5 -13.03 -39.47 -17.50
N HIS A 6 -13.68 -39.11 -18.60
CA HIS A 6 -13.48 -37.83 -19.28
C HIS A 6 -13.86 -36.61 -18.42
N THR A 7 -14.86 -36.75 -17.53
CA THR A 7 -15.24 -35.67 -16.61
C THR A 7 -14.19 -35.46 -15.54
N ILE A 8 -13.59 -36.54 -15.02
CA ILE A 8 -12.49 -36.46 -14.02
C ILE A 8 -11.23 -35.85 -14.66
N GLU A 9 -10.89 -36.25 -15.88
CA GLU A 9 -9.76 -35.71 -16.64
C GLU A 9 -9.94 -34.21 -16.87
N ALA A 10 -11.07 -33.74 -17.36
CA ALA A 10 -11.38 -32.35 -17.61
C ALA A 10 -11.34 -31.53 -16.29
N THR A 11 -11.88 -32.04 -15.20
CA THR A 11 -11.83 -31.38 -13.89
C THR A 11 -10.39 -31.23 -13.40
N THR A 12 -9.57 -32.28 -13.55
CA THR A 12 -8.16 -32.26 -13.12
C THR A 12 -7.37 -31.22 -13.95
N GLU A 13 -7.60 -31.20 -15.26
CA GLU A 13 -6.96 -30.23 -16.17
C GLU A 13 -7.34 -28.78 -15.83
N ILE A 14 -8.61 -28.53 -15.54
CA ILE A 14 -9.12 -27.24 -15.07
C ILE A 14 -8.40 -26.79 -13.79
N VAL A 15 -8.27 -27.67 -12.79
CA VAL A 15 -7.62 -27.34 -11.51
C VAL A 15 -6.14 -27.02 -11.73
N GLN A 16 -5.42 -27.85 -12.49
CA GLN A 16 -4.00 -27.65 -12.76
C GLN A 16 -3.74 -26.33 -13.52
N LEU A 17 -4.56 -26.03 -14.50
CA LEU A 17 -4.46 -24.83 -15.30
C LEU A 17 -4.65 -23.57 -14.44
N LEU A 18 -5.66 -23.55 -13.61
CA LEU A 18 -6.02 -22.38 -12.82
C LEU A 18 -5.12 -22.15 -11.62
N ASP A 19 -4.42 -23.18 -11.11
CA ASP A 19 -3.43 -23.07 -10.03
C ASP A 19 -2.03 -22.72 -10.56
N SER A 20 -1.83 -22.65 -11.88
CA SER A 20 -0.58 -22.23 -12.50
C SER A 20 -0.30 -20.73 -12.29
N ASP A 21 0.98 -20.32 -12.33
CA ASP A 21 1.39 -18.89 -12.27
C ASP A 21 1.18 -18.15 -13.62
N GLU A 22 0.45 -18.73 -14.54
CA GLU A 22 0.15 -18.16 -15.85
C GLU A 22 -0.71 -16.87 -15.71
N GLN A 23 -0.62 -15.97 -16.71
CA GLN A 23 -1.47 -14.78 -16.76
C GLN A 23 -2.94 -15.19 -16.72
N ILE A 24 -3.73 -14.50 -15.91
CA ILE A 24 -5.12 -14.89 -15.62
C ILE A 24 -5.99 -14.97 -16.88
N GLU A 25 -5.84 -14.05 -17.82
CA GLU A 25 -6.59 -14.04 -19.08
C GLU A 25 -6.29 -15.27 -19.93
N LEU A 26 -5.02 -15.67 -20.01
CA LEU A 26 -4.63 -16.85 -20.76
C LEU A 26 -5.16 -18.12 -20.10
N ALA A 27 -5.10 -18.21 -18.78
CA ALA A 27 -5.67 -19.31 -18.02
C ALA A 27 -7.20 -19.39 -18.19
N MET A 28 -7.90 -18.25 -18.17
CA MET A 28 -9.35 -18.19 -18.41
C MET A 28 -9.74 -18.64 -19.82
N ASN A 29 -9.00 -18.24 -20.85
CA ASN A 29 -9.23 -18.68 -22.22
C ASN A 29 -9.05 -20.19 -22.37
N LYS A 30 -8.01 -20.77 -21.79
CA LYS A 30 -7.81 -22.23 -21.79
C LYS A 30 -8.90 -22.96 -21.00
N TRP A 31 -9.29 -22.42 -19.86
CA TRP A 31 -10.40 -22.95 -19.04
C TRP A 31 -11.70 -22.95 -19.81
N LEU A 32 -12.03 -21.84 -20.49
CA LEU A 32 -13.24 -21.72 -21.31
C LEU A 32 -13.23 -22.72 -22.43
N LYS A 33 -12.10 -22.96 -23.07
CA LYS A 33 -11.94 -23.98 -24.12
C LYS A 33 -12.22 -25.40 -23.59
N ILE A 34 -11.58 -25.80 -22.48
CA ILE A 34 -11.76 -27.12 -21.89
C ILE A 34 -13.22 -27.36 -21.51
N LEU A 35 -13.85 -26.36 -20.84
CA LEU A 35 -15.28 -26.42 -20.50
C LEU A 35 -16.16 -26.58 -21.73
N SER A 36 -15.94 -25.75 -22.74
CA SER A 36 -16.75 -25.70 -23.95
C SER A 36 -16.66 -26.99 -24.80
N GLU A 37 -15.46 -27.53 -24.94
CA GLU A 37 -15.22 -28.79 -25.64
C GLU A 37 -15.83 -29.98 -24.89
N HIS A 38 -15.79 -29.97 -23.55
CA HIS A 38 -16.40 -31.01 -22.73
C HIS A 38 -17.95 -31.01 -22.83
N ILE A 39 -18.55 -29.82 -22.72
CA ILE A 39 -20.01 -29.63 -22.85
C ILE A 39 -20.48 -29.72 -24.31
N ARG A 40 -19.59 -29.46 -25.28
CA ARG A 40 -19.85 -29.43 -26.72
C ARG A 40 -20.82 -28.35 -27.16
N VAL A 41 -20.64 -27.14 -26.62
CA VAL A 41 -21.41 -25.96 -27.00
C VAL A 41 -20.96 -25.39 -28.35
N ASP A 42 -21.79 -24.56 -28.97
CA ASP A 42 -21.40 -23.84 -30.20
C ASP A 42 -20.53 -22.63 -29.91
N THR A 43 -20.86 -21.85 -28.84
CA THR A 43 -20.08 -20.71 -28.36
C THR A 43 -20.10 -20.63 -26.85
N ALA A 44 -19.06 -20.06 -26.30
CA ALA A 44 -18.93 -19.79 -24.86
C ALA A 44 -18.25 -18.45 -24.63
N ASP A 45 -18.77 -17.68 -23.70
CA ASP A 45 -18.40 -16.30 -23.50
C ASP A 45 -18.32 -15.97 -22.03
N ILE A 46 -17.30 -15.17 -21.63
CA ILE A 46 -17.23 -14.56 -20.31
C ILE A 46 -17.38 -13.05 -20.50
N PHE A 47 -18.42 -12.51 -19.90
CA PHE A 47 -18.73 -11.09 -19.91
C PHE A 47 -18.32 -10.42 -18.60
N GLN A 48 -17.82 -9.20 -18.70
CA GLN A 48 -17.77 -8.24 -17.62
C GLN A 48 -18.93 -7.25 -17.80
N LEU A 49 -19.85 -7.21 -16.85
CA LEU A 49 -20.97 -6.28 -16.82
C LEU A 49 -20.57 -5.05 -15.98
N HIS A 50 -20.80 -3.84 -16.48
CA HIS A 50 -20.52 -2.59 -15.79
C HIS A 50 -21.83 -1.99 -15.26
N SER A 51 -21.97 -1.95 -13.93
CA SER A 51 -23.19 -1.48 -13.28
C SER A 51 -23.42 0.04 -13.46
N ASP A 52 -22.35 0.82 -13.67
CA ASP A 52 -22.43 2.29 -13.79
C ASP A 52 -22.95 2.75 -15.15
N THR A 53 -22.66 1.99 -16.20
CA THR A 53 -22.95 2.34 -17.59
C THR A 53 -23.99 1.44 -18.23
N ASP A 54 -24.42 0.39 -17.52
CA ASP A 54 -25.28 -0.69 -18.05
C ASP A 54 -24.75 -1.28 -19.36
N THR A 55 -23.43 -1.39 -19.45
CA THR A 55 -22.73 -1.94 -20.61
C THR A 55 -22.00 -3.23 -20.27
N MET A 56 -21.66 -4.00 -21.28
CA MET A 56 -20.89 -5.23 -21.13
C MET A 56 -19.68 -5.26 -22.06
N ASN A 57 -18.60 -5.88 -21.56
CA ASN A 57 -17.42 -6.21 -22.35
C ASN A 57 -17.19 -7.71 -22.33
N VAL A 58 -16.63 -8.22 -23.42
CA VAL A 58 -16.16 -9.61 -23.49
C VAL A 58 -14.77 -9.71 -22.91
N VAL A 59 -14.62 -10.59 -21.93
CA VAL A 59 -13.31 -10.92 -21.33
C VAL A 59 -12.66 -12.07 -22.08
N CYS A 60 -13.44 -13.13 -22.36
CA CYS A 60 -12.99 -14.31 -23.07
C CYS A 60 -14.09 -14.80 -24.00
N GLU A 61 -13.72 -15.30 -25.19
CA GLU A 61 -14.63 -15.94 -26.14
C GLU A 61 -14.04 -17.27 -26.63
N TRP A 62 -14.85 -18.31 -26.69
CA TRP A 62 -14.52 -19.55 -27.37
C TRP A 62 -15.62 -19.93 -28.38
N ARG A 63 -15.21 -20.50 -29.51
CA ARG A 63 -16.12 -20.91 -30.59
C ARG A 63 -15.75 -22.28 -31.12
N ALA A 64 -16.77 -23.10 -31.37
CA ALA A 64 -16.60 -24.34 -32.12
C ALA A 64 -16.15 -24.06 -33.56
N PRO A 65 -15.41 -24.97 -34.19
CA PRO A 65 -15.03 -24.83 -35.61
C PRO A 65 -16.22 -24.53 -36.52
N GLY A 66 -16.11 -23.47 -37.33
CA GLY A 66 -17.18 -23.04 -38.25
C GLY A 66 -18.19 -22.04 -37.67
N GLN A 67 -18.11 -21.71 -36.39
CA GLN A 67 -18.92 -20.65 -35.76
C GLN A 67 -18.33 -19.27 -35.98
N ILE A 68 -19.20 -18.27 -36.17
CA ILE A 68 -18.83 -16.86 -36.39
C ILE A 68 -18.86 -16.14 -35.05
N SER A 69 -17.93 -15.16 -34.80
CA SER A 69 -18.03 -14.28 -33.66
C SER A 69 -19.32 -13.48 -33.68
N TYR A 70 -19.96 -13.45 -32.51
CA TYR A 70 -21.19 -12.67 -32.35
C TYR A 70 -20.85 -11.27 -31.78
N PHE A 71 -19.66 -11.10 -31.22
CA PHE A 71 -19.26 -9.94 -30.44
C PHE A 71 -18.85 -8.74 -31.29
N ASP A 72 -18.43 -8.88 -32.54
CA ASP A 72 -18.22 -7.76 -33.45
C ASP A 72 -19.49 -6.88 -33.59
N LYS A 73 -20.63 -7.41 -33.13
CA LYS A 73 -21.93 -6.72 -33.11
C LYS A 73 -22.41 -6.28 -31.74
N ILE A 74 -21.72 -6.67 -30.63
CA ILE A 74 -22.24 -6.50 -29.26
C ILE A 74 -21.38 -5.54 -28.43
N ASN A 75 -20.24 -5.04 -28.90
CA ASN A 75 -19.44 -4.05 -28.18
C ASN A 75 -20.19 -2.71 -28.06
N GLY A 76 -20.58 -2.35 -26.83
CA GLY A 76 -21.26 -1.09 -26.49
C GLY A 76 -22.79 -1.17 -26.51
N VAL A 77 -23.37 -2.36 -26.45
CA VAL A 77 -24.82 -2.59 -26.36
C VAL A 77 -25.26 -2.67 -24.90
N GLU A 78 -26.49 -2.23 -24.63
CA GLU A 78 -27.17 -2.45 -23.34
C GLU A 78 -27.08 -3.91 -22.93
N VAL A 79 -26.88 -4.13 -21.61
CA VAL A 79 -26.78 -5.48 -21.05
C VAL A 79 -28.11 -6.19 -21.24
N TYR A 80 -28.10 -7.36 -21.83
CA TYR A 80 -29.31 -8.17 -21.91
C TYR A 80 -29.81 -8.52 -20.52
N SER A 81 -31.13 -8.44 -20.30
CA SER A 81 -31.74 -8.65 -18.99
C SER A 81 -31.41 -10.02 -18.38
N PHE A 82 -31.24 -11.04 -19.20
CA PHE A 82 -30.88 -12.40 -18.77
C PHE A 82 -29.43 -12.52 -18.25
N LEU A 83 -28.53 -11.61 -18.59
CA LEU A 83 -27.16 -11.60 -18.06
C LEU A 83 -27.06 -11.03 -16.64
N HIS A 84 -28.06 -10.28 -16.18
CA HIS A 84 -28.15 -9.80 -14.79
C HIS A 84 -28.56 -10.88 -13.79
N ALA A 85 -28.68 -12.15 -14.22
CA ALA A 85 -29.09 -13.23 -13.36
C ALA A 85 -28.15 -13.39 -12.14
N GLU A 86 -28.69 -13.21 -10.95
CA GLU A 86 -27.96 -13.44 -9.69
C GLU A 86 -27.74 -14.93 -9.38
N LYS A 87 -28.48 -15.80 -10.06
CA LYS A 87 -28.44 -17.25 -9.95
C LYS A 87 -28.23 -17.87 -11.32
N PRO A 88 -27.72 -19.12 -11.39
CA PRO A 88 -27.63 -19.82 -12.66
C PRO A 88 -28.96 -19.83 -13.39
N LEU A 89 -28.96 -19.41 -14.66
CA LEU A 89 -30.09 -19.47 -15.57
C LEU A 89 -29.82 -20.56 -16.60
N VAL A 90 -30.77 -21.48 -16.77
CA VAL A 90 -30.69 -22.58 -17.75
C VAL A 90 -31.94 -22.56 -18.60
N VAL A 91 -31.76 -22.28 -19.88
CA VAL A 91 -32.85 -22.29 -20.87
C VAL A 91 -32.55 -23.36 -21.93
N SER A 92 -33.40 -24.35 -21.99
CA SER A 92 -33.35 -25.41 -23.01
C SER A 92 -34.29 -25.08 -24.16
N THR A 93 -34.08 -25.72 -25.29
CA THR A 93 -34.90 -25.48 -26.50
C THR A 93 -36.39 -25.75 -26.27
N ASP A 94 -36.73 -26.71 -25.42
CA ASP A 94 -38.11 -27.05 -25.07
C ASP A 94 -38.77 -26.00 -24.15
N SER A 95 -38.01 -25.14 -23.54
CA SER A 95 -38.48 -24.04 -22.70
C SER A 95 -38.48 -22.66 -23.40
N LEU A 96 -38.03 -22.59 -24.65
CA LEU A 96 -38.18 -21.40 -25.50
C LEU A 96 -39.65 -21.10 -25.79
N GLY A 97 -39.99 -19.83 -25.94
CA GLY A 97 -41.38 -19.37 -26.14
C GLY A 97 -42.08 -18.91 -24.84
N ASN A 98 -41.49 -19.12 -23.68
CA ASN A 98 -41.96 -18.56 -22.42
C ASN A 98 -41.59 -17.06 -22.26
N ALA A 99 -42.34 -16.32 -21.45
CA ALA A 99 -42.24 -14.85 -21.35
C ALA A 99 -40.82 -14.31 -20.99
N GLY A 100 -39.90 -15.15 -20.52
CA GLY A 100 -38.51 -14.75 -20.17
C GLY A 100 -37.45 -15.14 -21.21
N SER A 101 -37.81 -15.75 -22.34
CA SER A 101 -36.84 -16.26 -23.34
C SER A 101 -36.77 -15.45 -24.63
N LYS A 102 -37.59 -14.41 -24.79
CA LYS A 102 -37.67 -13.61 -26.03
C LYS A 102 -36.35 -13.02 -26.48
N GLU A 103 -35.63 -12.40 -25.58
CA GLU A 103 -34.32 -11.81 -25.87
C GLU A 103 -33.31 -12.87 -26.35
N ILE A 104 -33.35 -14.07 -25.75
CA ILE A 104 -32.52 -15.23 -26.13
C ILE A 104 -32.81 -15.68 -27.55
N GLU A 105 -34.09 -15.72 -27.93
CA GLU A 105 -34.52 -16.07 -29.29
C GLU A 105 -34.16 -15.00 -30.32
N GLU A 106 -34.34 -13.72 -29.97
CA GLU A 106 -34.03 -12.57 -30.86
C GLU A 106 -32.54 -12.52 -31.24
N ILE A 107 -31.64 -12.94 -30.34
CA ILE A 107 -30.21 -13.04 -30.63
C ILE A 107 -29.80 -14.38 -31.25
N GLY A 108 -30.79 -15.22 -31.60
CA GLY A 108 -30.58 -16.47 -32.32
C GLY A 108 -30.02 -17.62 -31.51
N MET A 109 -30.15 -17.58 -30.18
CA MET A 109 -29.78 -18.69 -29.30
C MET A 109 -30.92 -19.70 -29.20
N LYS A 110 -30.61 -20.99 -29.30
CA LYS A 110 -31.56 -22.09 -29.18
C LYS A 110 -31.55 -22.77 -27.81
N ALA A 111 -30.44 -22.69 -27.11
CA ALA A 111 -30.32 -23.08 -25.72
C ALA A 111 -29.15 -22.31 -25.08
N VAL A 112 -29.29 -21.92 -23.82
CA VAL A 112 -28.26 -21.16 -23.09
C VAL A 112 -28.16 -21.61 -21.64
N MET A 113 -26.95 -21.65 -21.10
CA MET A 113 -26.68 -21.71 -19.70
C MET A 113 -25.86 -20.48 -19.30
N ILE A 114 -26.28 -19.80 -18.23
CA ILE A 114 -25.63 -18.62 -17.68
C ILE A 114 -25.29 -18.87 -16.23
N PHE A 115 -24.04 -18.58 -15.88
CA PHE A 115 -23.54 -18.72 -14.51
C PHE A 115 -22.82 -17.44 -14.06
N PRO A 116 -23.21 -16.83 -12.94
CA PRO A 116 -22.44 -15.74 -12.33
C PRO A 116 -21.09 -16.28 -11.84
N ILE A 117 -19.98 -15.61 -12.24
CA ILE A 117 -18.61 -15.97 -11.84
C ILE A 117 -18.17 -15.13 -10.64
N LEU A 118 -18.26 -13.81 -10.74
CA LEU A 118 -17.87 -12.88 -9.68
C LEU A 118 -18.88 -11.75 -9.58
N LYS A 119 -19.13 -11.32 -8.34
CA LYS A 119 -19.89 -10.11 -8.04
C LYS A 119 -18.93 -9.09 -7.41
N GLN A 120 -18.79 -7.93 -8.03
CA GLN A 120 -17.94 -6.84 -7.58
C GLN A 120 -18.74 -5.54 -7.57
N GLU A 121 -18.29 -4.54 -6.80
CA GLU A 121 -18.93 -3.21 -6.78
C GLU A 121 -18.92 -2.53 -8.16
N SER A 122 -17.85 -2.74 -8.94
CA SER A 122 -17.70 -2.20 -10.30
C SER A 122 -18.46 -2.95 -11.38
N GLY A 123 -19.07 -4.10 -11.06
CA GLY A 123 -19.81 -4.93 -12.01
C GLY A 123 -19.65 -6.43 -11.79
N ASN A 124 -20.41 -7.21 -12.52
CA ASN A 124 -20.46 -8.66 -12.39
C ASN A 124 -19.75 -9.35 -13.55
N MET A 125 -19.11 -10.47 -13.28
CA MET A 125 -18.55 -11.35 -14.32
C MET A 125 -19.47 -12.55 -14.49
N VAL A 126 -19.83 -12.87 -15.74
CA VAL A 126 -20.83 -13.89 -16.08
C VAL A 126 -20.31 -14.79 -17.20
N LEU A 127 -20.50 -16.11 -17.04
CA LEU A 127 -20.29 -17.12 -18.08
C LEU A 127 -21.59 -17.34 -18.85
N SER A 128 -21.52 -17.40 -20.18
CA SER A 128 -22.61 -17.84 -21.06
C SER A 128 -22.12 -18.98 -21.92
N LEU A 129 -22.86 -20.10 -21.93
CA LEU A 129 -22.64 -21.25 -22.77
C LEU A 129 -23.84 -21.40 -23.71
N ASN A 130 -23.61 -21.44 -25.03
CA ASN A 130 -24.68 -21.27 -26.01
C ASN A 130 -24.72 -22.37 -27.09
N HIS A 131 -25.93 -22.86 -27.40
CA HIS A 131 -26.23 -23.57 -28.61
C HIS A 131 -27.02 -22.68 -29.59
N ARG A 132 -26.55 -22.60 -30.83
CA ARG A 132 -27.10 -21.74 -31.89
C ARG A 132 -27.56 -22.52 -33.12
N THR A 133 -26.82 -23.57 -33.48
CA THR A 133 -27.07 -24.34 -34.69
C THR A 133 -28.18 -25.33 -34.49
N GLN A 134 -28.20 -26.05 -33.38
CA GLN A 134 -29.17 -27.08 -33.06
C GLN A 134 -29.81 -26.81 -31.69
N GLY A 135 -31.06 -27.26 -31.55
CA GLY A 135 -31.72 -27.28 -30.26
C GLY A 135 -31.01 -28.22 -29.30
N HIS A 136 -30.98 -27.85 -28.01
CA HIS A 136 -30.35 -28.65 -26.96
C HIS A 136 -31.19 -28.60 -25.68
N VAL A 137 -31.28 -29.77 -25.03
CA VAL A 137 -31.86 -29.88 -23.67
C VAL A 137 -30.75 -30.21 -22.68
N TRP A 138 -30.50 -29.30 -21.79
CA TRP A 138 -29.39 -29.40 -20.83
C TRP A 138 -29.64 -30.53 -19.83
N SER A 139 -28.73 -31.50 -19.80
CA SER A 139 -28.75 -32.58 -18.81
C SER A 139 -28.26 -32.09 -17.42
N MET A 140 -28.72 -32.74 -16.36
CA MET A 140 -28.26 -32.49 -15.01
C MET A 140 -26.74 -32.68 -14.84
N ALA A 141 -26.12 -33.57 -15.66
CA ALA A 141 -24.69 -33.79 -15.65
C ALA A 141 -23.92 -32.59 -16.21
N GLU A 142 -24.39 -31.98 -17.30
CA GLU A 142 -23.81 -30.78 -17.91
C GLU A 142 -23.94 -29.57 -16.99
N ILE A 143 -25.13 -29.37 -16.42
CA ILE A 143 -25.39 -28.28 -15.45
C ILE A 143 -24.47 -28.40 -14.22
N LYS A 144 -24.37 -29.63 -13.66
CA LYS A 144 -23.53 -29.88 -12.50
C LYS A 144 -22.05 -29.68 -12.80
N PHE A 145 -21.56 -30.20 -13.90
CA PHE A 145 -20.16 -30.03 -14.31
C PHE A 145 -19.79 -28.55 -14.50
N THR A 146 -20.66 -27.80 -15.21
CA THR A 146 -20.48 -26.35 -15.38
C THR A 146 -20.49 -25.63 -14.05
N ALA A 147 -21.42 -25.94 -13.14
CA ALA A 147 -21.47 -25.33 -11.82
C ALA A 147 -20.20 -25.61 -10.99
N ASP A 148 -19.68 -26.82 -11.04
CA ASP A 148 -18.46 -27.20 -10.33
C ASP A 148 -17.22 -26.51 -10.94
N ALA A 149 -17.13 -26.45 -12.27
CA ALA A 149 -16.07 -25.73 -12.97
C ALA A 149 -16.06 -24.22 -12.66
N VAL A 150 -17.25 -23.61 -12.61
CA VAL A 150 -17.41 -22.19 -12.24
C VAL A 150 -16.99 -21.94 -10.79
N LYS A 151 -17.35 -22.81 -9.84
CA LYS A 151 -16.92 -22.70 -8.44
C LYS A 151 -15.39 -22.76 -8.29
N ILE A 152 -14.72 -23.63 -9.05
CA ILE A 152 -13.26 -23.71 -9.06
C ILE A 152 -12.69 -22.37 -9.56
N LEU A 153 -13.19 -21.86 -10.68
CA LEU A 153 -12.76 -20.57 -11.22
C LEU A 153 -12.98 -19.43 -10.22
N GLN A 154 -14.16 -19.35 -9.59
CA GLN A 154 -14.48 -18.37 -8.55
C GLN A 154 -13.47 -18.38 -7.40
N SER A 155 -13.16 -19.57 -6.88
CA SER A 155 -12.21 -19.74 -5.76
C SER A 155 -10.83 -19.19 -6.11
N ILE A 156 -10.34 -19.52 -7.31
CA ILE A 156 -9.01 -19.13 -7.75
C ILE A 156 -8.93 -17.63 -8.08
N LEU A 157 -9.93 -17.09 -8.77
CA LEU A 157 -10.02 -15.65 -9.03
C LEU A 157 -10.04 -14.83 -7.74
N THR A 158 -10.89 -15.23 -6.79
CA THR A 158 -10.97 -14.57 -5.48
C THR A 158 -9.62 -14.59 -4.76
N ARG A 159 -8.95 -15.75 -4.72
CA ARG A 159 -7.62 -15.89 -4.11
C ARG A 159 -6.58 -15.00 -4.78
N ARG A 160 -6.56 -14.92 -6.12
CA ARG A 160 -5.62 -14.06 -6.88
C ARG A 160 -5.90 -12.58 -6.66
N ILE A 161 -7.16 -12.16 -6.66
CA ILE A 161 -7.56 -10.77 -6.37
C ILE A 161 -7.11 -10.38 -4.96
N GLN A 162 -7.35 -11.24 -3.96
CA GLN A 162 -6.92 -10.99 -2.58
C GLN A 162 -5.38 -10.90 -2.46
N LYS A 163 -4.65 -11.80 -3.12
CA LYS A 163 -3.18 -11.78 -3.13
C LYS A 163 -2.64 -10.49 -3.75
N ASN A 164 -3.19 -10.06 -4.88
CA ASN A 164 -2.77 -8.85 -5.57
C ASN A 164 -3.13 -7.58 -4.78
N SER A 165 -4.32 -7.54 -4.17
CA SER A 165 -4.74 -6.44 -3.30
C SER A 165 -3.82 -6.32 -2.07
N LEU A 166 -3.47 -7.44 -1.45
CA LEU A 166 -2.55 -7.47 -0.32
C LEU A 166 -1.15 -6.99 -0.74
N ALA A 167 -0.61 -7.48 -1.86
CA ALA A 167 0.69 -7.05 -2.38
C ALA A 167 0.69 -5.54 -2.72
N GLY A 168 -0.38 -5.03 -3.34
CA GLY A 168 -0.54 -3.61 -3.63
C GLY A 168 -0.62 -2.75 -2.36
N SER A 169 -1.32 -3.23 -1.33
CA SER A 169 -1.40 -2.55 -0.04
C SER A 169 -0.04 -2.51 0.67
N TYR A 170 0.74 -3.59 0.62
CA TYR A 170 2.10 -3.60 1.16
C TYR A 170 3.01 -2.63 0.43
N ALA A 171 3.00 -2.63 -0.91
CA ALA A 171 3.81 -1.70 -1.71
C ALA A 171 3.46 -0.24 -1.41
N ALA A 172 2.17 0.09 -1.29
CA ALA A 172 1.73 1.43 -0.93
C ALA A 172 2.16 1.83 0.49
N LEU A 173 2.10 0.91 1.46
CA LEU A 173 2.59 1.15 2.82
C LEU A 173 4.11 1.37 2.86
N GLU A 174 4.90 0.58 2.12
CA GLU A 174 6.34 0.79 1.99
C GLU A 174 6.64 2.17 1.38
N GLU A 175 5.96 2.54 0.30
CA GLU A 175 6.12 3.85 -0.34
C GLU A 175 5.77 5.00 0.61
N ILE A 176 4.69 4.87 1.40
CA ILE A 176 4.32 5.86 2.42
C ILE A 176 5.43 5.97 3.47
N LEU A 177 5.92 4.85 4.01
CA LEU A 177 6.97 4.83 5.03
C LEU A 177 8.30 5.40 4.51
N ASP A 178 8.62 5.21 3.23
CA ASP A 178 9.81 5.76 2.60
C ASP A 178 9.70 7.28 2.32
N ASN A 179 8.49 7.83 2.28
CA ASN A 179 8.23 9.26 2.04
C ASN A 179 7.91 10.08 3.31
N VAL A 180 7.79 9.46 4.48
CA VAL A 180 7.47 10.17 5.76
C VAL A 180 8.58 11.13 6.22
N GLY A 181 9.79 11.05 5.65
CA GLY A 181 10.91 11.94 5.97
C GLY A 181 11.63 11.61 7.29
N CYS A 182 11.40 10.42 7.86
CA CYS A 182 12.14 9.93 9.03
C CYS A 182 12.63 8.50 8.82
N ALA A 183 13.73 8.15 9.48
CA ALA A 183 14.23 6.80 9.51
C ALA A 183 13.38 5.95 10.46
N ILE A 184 12.82 4.84 9.96
CA ILE A 184 11.94 3.95 10.72
C ILE A 184 12.52 2.53 10.73
N TYR A 185 12.52 1.90 11.91
CA TYR A 185 12.83 0.49 12.04
C TYR A 185 12.04 -0.17 13.17
N VAL A 186 11.91 -1.48 13.06
CA VAL A 186 11.21 -2.31 14.05
C VAL A 186 12.13 -3.43 14.50
N THR A 187 12.17 -3.68 15.81
CA THR A 187 12.92 -4.81 16.38
C THR A 187 12.01 -5.73 17.18
N ASP A 188 12.33 -7.02 17.18
CA ASP A 188 11.73 -7.97 18.10
C ASP A 188 12.11 -7.62 19.54
N GLN A 189 11.13 -7.52 20.44
CA GLN A 189 11.36 -7.08 21.82
C GLN A 189 12.24 -8.04 22.62
N THR A 190 12.19 -9.34 22.28
CA THR A 190 12.87 -10.40 23.03
C THR A 190 14.30 -10.60 22.54
N THR A 191 14.48 -10.64 21.23
CA THR A 191 15.77 -10.97 20.60
C THR A 191 16.58 -9.75 20.18
N GLY A 192 15.96 -8.56 20.10
CA GLY A 192 16.57 -7.35 19.54
C GLY A 192 16.76 -7.40 18.03
N ARG A 193 16.41 -8.49 17.37
CA ARG A 193 16.57 -8.64 15.91
C ARG A 193 15.74 -7.62 15.16
N MET A 194 16.34 -6.95 14.16
CA MET A 194 15.63 -6.06 13.25
C MET A 194 14.64 -6.84 12.37
N LEU A 195 13.37 -6.46 12.41
CA LEU A 195 12.26 -7.06 11.67
C LEU A 195 11.92 -6.26 10.42
N PHE A 196 12.08 -4.93 10.49
CA PHE A 196 11.78 -4.00 9.40
C PHE A 196 12.70 -2.79 9.47
N ALA A 197 13.01 -2.22 8.31
CA ALA A 197 13.69 -0.93 8.16
C ALA A 197 13.24 -0.29 6.85
N ASN A 198 12.81 0.99 6.90
CA ASN A 198 12.47 1.74 5.69
C ASN A 198 13.73 2.16 4.92
N GLN A 199 13.53 2.63 3.68
CA GLN A 199 14.64 2.99 2.80
C GLN A 199 15.45 4.18 3.33
N ILE A 200 14.81 5.12 4.04
CA ILE A 200 15.49 6.26 4.66
C ILE A 200 16.49 5.76 5.70
N LEU A 201 16.11 4.81 6.58
CA LEU A 201 17.07 4.22 7.53
C LEU A 201 18.25 3.58 6.82
N LYS A 202 17.97 2.75 5.81
CA LYS A 202 18.99 2.01 5.05
C LYS A 202 19.96 2.96 4.35
N ASN A 203 19.48 4.07 3.80
CA ASN A 203 20.31 5.07 3.13
C ASN A 203 21.10 5.91 4.13
N THR A 204 20.44 6.35 5.21
CA THR A 204 21.06 7.25 6.21
C THR A 204 22.11 6.54 7.05
N PHE A 205 21.88 5.29 7.41
CA PHE A 205 22.73 4.52 8.33
C PHE A 205 23.33 3.26 7.67
N ALA A 206 23.60 3.30 6.36
CA ALA A 206 24.10 2.17 5.59
C ALA A 206 25.39 1.58 6.18
N LYS A 207 26.33 2.42 6.57
CA LYS A 207 27.63 2.02 7.16
C LYS A 207 27.44 1.37 8.52
N GLU A 208 26.65 1.99 9.38
CA GLU A 208 26.40 1.56 10.76
C GLU A 208 25.62 0.23 10.78
N LEU A 209 24.76 0.00 9.81
CA LEU A 209 24.03 -1.25 9.64
C LEU A 209 24.96 -2.39 9.15
N LEU A 210 25.89 -2.08 8.24
CA LEU A 210 26.88 -3.05 7.74
C LEU A 210 27.88 -3.46 8.81
N ASP A 211 28.33 -2.49 9.62
CA ASP A 211 29.33 -2.71 10.69
C ASP A 211 28.71 -3.27 11.98
N HIS A 212 27.40 -3.53 12.00
CA HIS A 212 26.65 -3.96 13.20
C HIS A 212 26.76 -3.00 14.38
N ASN A 213 27.10 -1.73 14.16
CA ASN A 213 27.34 -0.69 15.18
C ASN A 213 26.11 0.18 15.44
N PHE A 214 25.01 -0.06 14.77
CA PHE A 214 23.80 0.78 14.86
C PHE A 214 23.25 0.84 16.30
N ASP A 215 23.18 -0.32 16.99
CA ASP A 215 22.71 -0.38 18.38
C ASP A 215 23.67 0.33 19.34
N ALA A 216 24.97 0.24 19.13
CA ALA A 216 25.99 0.91 19.93
C ALA A 216 25.90 2.43 19.76
N LEU A 217 25.65 2.93 18.55
CA LEU A 217 25.42 4.34 18.27
C LEU A 217 24.22 4.88 19.04
N LEU A 218 23.12 4.16 19.06
CA LEU A 218 21.92 4.54 19.79
C LEU A 218 22.14 4.52 21.31
N GLN A 219 22.84 3.51 21.84
CA GLN A 219 23.10 3.39 23.28
C GLN A 219 24.09 4.41 23.82
N SER A 220 25.13 4.76 23.06
CA SER A 220 26.14 5.74 23.45
C SER A 220 25.61 7.18 23.51
N SER A 221 24.53 7.44 22.76
CA SER A 221 23.99 8.80 22.57
C SER A 221 22.75 9.10 23.42
N VAL A 222 22.15 8.10 24.07
CA VAL A 222 20.95 8.27 24.89
C VAL A 222 21.35 8.84 26.24
N ARG A 223 21.34 10.17 26.38
CA ARG A 223 21.19 10.79 27.70
C ARG A 223 19.78 10.52 28.20
N LYS A 224 19.67 9.55 29.11
CA LYS A 224 18.40 9.17 29.77
C LYS A 224 17.82 10.36 30.52
N GLU A 225 17.00 11.16 29.87
CA GLU A 225 16.02 11.97 30.57
C GLU A 225 14.86 11.05 30.97
N LYS A 226 14.75 10.77 32.27
CA LYS A 226 13.86 9.78 32.88
C LYS A 226 12.34 10.05 32.70
N THR A 227 11.91 11.04 31.92
CA THR A 227 10.52 11.51 31.90
C THR A 227 9.87 11.65 30.51
N LYS A 228 10.57 11.38 29.40
CA LYS A 228 9.98 11.50 28.06
C LYS A 228 10.28 10.27 27.21
N SER A 229 9.25 9.80 26.50
CA SER A 229 9.34 8.75 25.47
C SER A 229 10.18 9.15 24.23
N VAL A 230 10.77 10.34 24.24
CA VAL A 230 11.61 10.90 23.18
C VAL A 230 13.00 11.13 23.71
N SER A 231 14.00 10.57 23.06
CA SER A 231 15.42 10.75 23.37
C SER A 231 16.11 11.47 22.22
N VAL A 232 17.01 12.41 22.53
CA VAL A 232 17.81 13.08 21.51
C VAL A 232 19.11 12.32 21.32
N VAL A 233 19.42 11.97 20.08
CA VAL A 233 20.63 11.26 19.67
C VAL A 233 21.49 12.18 18.80
N TYR A 234 22.80 12.25 19.07
CA TYR A 234 23.77 12.97 18.26
C TYR A 234 24.68 12.00 17.51
N HIS A 235 24.72 12.10 16.20
CA HIS A 235 25.61 11.33 15.34
C HIS A 235 26.88 12.13 15.06
N ALA A 236 27.99 11.77 15.70
CA ALA A 236 29.21 12.56 15.67
C ALA A 236 29.86 12.61 14.27
N GLU A 237 29.90 11.49 13.52
CA GLU A 237 30.51 11.46 12.18
C GLU A 237 29.76 12.30 11.14
N LYS A 238 28.44 12.47 11.31
CA LYS A 238 27.57 13.23 10.38
C LYS A 238 27.23 14.62 10.92
N GLU A 239 27.62 14.92 12.16
CA GLU A 239 27.26 16.15 12.88
C GLU A 239 25.74 16.41 12.89
N THR A 240 24.92 15.35 12.94
CA THR A 240 23.47 15.43 12.88
C THR A 240 22.80 15.07 14.19
N TRP A 241 21.68 15.72 14.46
CA TRP A 241 20.85 15.49 15.64
C TRP A 241 19.55 14.80 15.27
N TYR A 242 19.18 13.76 16.00
CA TYR A 242 17.94 13.03 15.80
C TYR A 242 17.09 13.01 17.05
N ASP A 243 15.76 13.21 16.88
CA ASP A 243 14.77 12.84 17.89
C ASP A 243 14.44 11.35 17.69
N LEU A 244 14.75 10.53 18.68
CA LEU A 244 14.44 9.11 18.73
C LEU A 244 13.16 8.89 19.52
N LEU A 245 12.12 8.39 18.88
CA LEU A 245 10.89 7.92 19.50
C LEU A 245 10.87 6.39 19.49
N CYS A 246 10.52 5.78 20.62
CA CYS A 246 10.31 4.33 20.74
C CYS A 246 8.88 4.05 21.20
N LYS A 247 8.20 3.11 20.54
CA LYS A 247 6.85 2.69 20.89
C LYS A 247 6.70 1.17 20.77
N GLU A 248 6.10 0.53 21.77
CA GLU A 248 5.73 -0.88 21.71
C GLU A 248 4.53 -1.07 20.75
N ILE A 249 4.62 -2.04 19.87
CA ILE A 249 3.57 -2.43 18.92
C ILE A 249 3.38 -3.95 18.92
N ALA A 250 2.23 -4.42 18.44
CA ALA A 250 2.04 -5.81 18.06
C ALA A 250 2.53 -6.01 16.62
N TRP A 251 3.42 -6.99 16.41
CA TRP A 251 3.89 -7.35 15.08
C TRP A 251 2.91 -8.27 14.37
N VAL A 252 3.12 -8.50 13.05
CA VAL A 252 2.22 -9.33 12.21
C VAL A 252 2.05 -10.78 12.69
N ASP A 253 2.99 -11.31 13.46
CA ASP A 253 2.91 -12.63 14.08
C ASP A 253 2.29 -12.62 15.49
N GLY A 254 1.78 -11.48 15.93
CA GLY A 254 1.16 -11.27 17.24
C GLY A 254 2.15 -11.06 18.38
N LYS A 255 3.47 -11.13 18.13
CA LYS A 255 4.49 -10.87 19.14
C LYS A 255 4.68 -9.39 19.38
N LYS A 256 5.26 -9.05 20.54
CA LYS A 256 5.62 -7.69 20.86
C LYS A 256 6.88 -7.26 20.13
N ALA A 257 6.84 -6.09 19.53
CA ALA A 257 7.95 -5.47 18.86
C ALA A 257 8.09 -4.00 19.27
N ASN A 258 9.28 -3.45 19.10
CA ASN A 258 9.55 -2.05 19.32
C ASN A 258 9.69 -1.33 17.98
N LEU A 259 8.84 -0.34 17.76
CA LEU A 259 8.91 0.60 16.64
C LEU A 259 9.76 1.79 17.06
N TYR A 260 10.76 2.09 16.27
CA TYR A 260 11.62 3.27 16.45
C TYR A 260 11.48 4.20 15.25
N SER A 261 11.44 5.50 15.53
CA SER A 261 11.54 6.53 14.50
C SER A 261 12.60 7.56 14.87
N LEU A 262 13.47 7.91 13.91
CA LEU A 262 14.49 8.93 14.04
C LEU A 262 14.16 10.08 13.11
N TYR A 263 13.91 11.23 13.70
CA TYR A 263 13.66 12.49 13.02
C TYR A 263 14.91 13.35 13.04
N ASP A 264 15.39 13.79 11.88
CA ASP A 264 16.49 14.77 11.82
C ASP A 264 15.99 16.13 12.33
N ILE A 265 16.61 16.58 13.40
CA ILE A 265 16.33 17.87 14.05
C ILE A 265 17.52 18.82 13.97
N THR A 266 18.48 18.57 13.10
CA THR A 266 19.72 19.33 12.99
C THR A 266 19.44 20.81 12.73
N ASP A 267 18.62 21.11 11.73
CA ASP A 267 18.25 22.49 11.41
C ASP A 267 17.53 23.16 12.59
N LYS A 268 16.61 22.47 13.25
CA LYS A 268 15.92 22.97 14.43
C LYS A 268 16.91 23.33 15.54
N LYS A 269 17.91 22.47 15.78
CA LYS A 269 18.97 22.73 16.79
C LYS A 269 19.86 23.90 16.39
N LEU A 270 20.22 24.02 15.12
CA LEU A 270 21.02 25.14 14.61
C LEU A 270 20.26 26.47 14.72
N TYR A 271 18.96 26.47 14.33
CA TYR A 271 18.10 27.65 14.49
C TYR A 271 17.95 28.04 15.95
N GLN A 272 17.73 27.09 16.83
CA GLN A 272 17.60 27.35 18.26
C GLN A 272 18.90 27.99 18.83
N ARG A 273 20.06 27.43 18.49
CA ARG A 273 21.37 28.01 18.90
C ARG A 273 21.57 29.42 18.34
N ARG A 274 21.17 29.66 17.08
CA ARG A 274 21.28 30.98 16.47
C ARG A 274 20.39 32.00 17.16
N ILE A 275 19.15 31.63 17.48
CA ILE A 275 18.23 32.50 18.27
C ILE A 275 18.81 32.76 19.67
N GLU A 276 19.34 31.74 20.33
CA GLU A 276 19.98 31.90 21.63
C GLU A 276 21.17 32.83 21.55
N GLN A 277 22.05 32.70 20.56
CA GLN A 277 23.15 33.63 20.32
C GLN A 277 22.67 35.07 20.13
N GLN A 278 21.69 35.28 19.23
CA GLN A 278 21.11 36.61 18.99
C GLN A 278 20.45 37.21 20.25
N ALA A 279 19.82 36.36 21.07
CA ALA A 279 19.19 36.81 22.31
C ALA A 279 20.17 37.19 23.40
N TYR A 280 21.39 36.62 23.39
CA TYR A 280 22.34 36.78 24.49
C TYR A 280 23.63 37.50 24.13
N THR A 281 23.91 37.70 22.83
CA THR A 281 25.12 38.41 22.38
C THR A 281 24.77 39.66 21.61
N ASP A 282 25.67 40.63 21.66
CA ASP A 282 25.67 41.80 20.80
C ASP A 282 26.20 41.40 19.41
N PHE A 283 25.48 41.76 18.35
CA PHE A 283 25.78 41.29 16.99
C PHE A 283 27.10 41.88 16.41
N LEU A 284 27.53 43.06 16.93
CA LEU A 284 28.71 43.74 16.43
C LEU A 284 30.00 43.21 17.09
N THR A 285 29.96 43.04 18.40
CA THR A 285 31.15 42.71 19.21
C THR A 285 31.26 41.21 19.52
N GLY A 286 30.15 40.45 19.37
CA GLY A 286 30.09 39.04 19.78
C GLY A 286 30.12 38.81 21.30
N LEU A 287 30.18 39.86 22.08
CA LEU A 287 30.12 39.79 23.54
C LEU A 287 28.70 39.61 24.05
N TYR A 288 28.55 39.24 25.31
CA TYR A 288 27.22 39.17 25.92
C TYR A 288 26.53 40.53 25.87
N ASN A 289 25.28 40.55 25.47
CA ASN A 289 24.47 41.77 25.49
C ASN A 289 24.06 42.14 26.90
N ARG A 290 23.51 43.35 27.06
CA ARG A 290 23.11 43.91 28.37
C ARG A 290 22.20 42.94 29.16
N MET A 291 21.21 42.33 28.52
CA MET A 291 20.27 41.41 29.16
C MET A 291 20.98 40.16 29.74
N CYS A 292 21.94 39.60 29.00
CA CYS A 292 22.73 38.48 29.48
C CYS A 292 23.63 38.84 30.63
N CYS A 293 24.31 40.01 30.54
CA CYS A 293 25.17 40.53 31.62
C CYS A 293 24.38 40.77 32.91
N GLU A 294 23.20 41.39 32.84
CA GLU A 294 22.34 41.63 34.01
C GLU A 294 21.90 40.32 34.69
N ARG A 295 21.52 39.34 33.90
CA ARG A 295 21.12 38.01 34.39
C ARG A 295 22.30 37.28 35.05
N ASP A 296 23.45 37.25 34.40
CA ASP A 296 24.63 36.55 34.93
C ASP A 296 25.17 37.23 36.15
N LEU A 297 25.15 38.57 36.20
CA LEU A 297 25.52 39.36 37.40
C LEU A 297 24.61 39.01 38.58
N ALA A 298 23.28 38.96 38.37
CA ALA A 298 22.34 38.58 39.43
C ALA A 298 22.63 37.17 39.95
N ARG A 299 22.96 36.24 39.08
CA ARG A 299 23.32 34.86 39.45
C ARG A 299 24.62 34.80 40.24
N GLN A 300 25.65 35.56 39.84
CA GLN A 300 26.93 35.62 40.55
C GLN A 300 26.78 36.25 41.95
N ILE A 301 25.98 37.30 42.08
CA ILE A 301 25.67 37.93 43.39
C ILE A 301 24.95 36.92 44.30
N ASP A 302 23.96 36.17 43.80
CA ASP A 302 23.26 35.15 44.58
C ASP A 302 24.20 34.02 45.04
N GLN A 303 25.10 33.60 44.15
CA GLN A 303 26.10 32.59 44.48
C GLN A 303 27.10 33.09 45.56
N ALA A 304 27.62 34.32 45.41
CA ALA A 304 28.53 34.93 46.38
C ALA A 304 27.88 35.06 47.77
N LYS A 305 26.60 35.46 47.83
CA LYS A 305 25.80 35.49 49.05
C LYS A 305 25.70 34.13 49.76
N LYS A 306 25.55 33.04 48.98
CA LYS A 306 25.44 31.68 49.53
C LYS A 306 26.75 31.07 49.97
N THR A 307 27.85 31.42 49.32
CA THR A 307 29.20 30.88 49.60
C THR A 307 30.10 31.76 50.46
N GLY A 308 29.65 32.98 50.75
CA GLY A 308 30.50 33.98 51.48
C GLY A 308 31.63 34.48 50.60
N GLY A 309 31.55 34.32 49.27
CA GLY A 309 32.57 34.79 48.32
C GLY A 309 32.48 36.32 48.07
N GLU A 310 33.57 36.91 47.60
CA GLU A 310 33.60 38.28 47.10
C GLU A 310 33.78 38.33 45.61
N GLY A 311 33.29 39.38 44.92
CA GLY A 311 33.45 39.66 43.54
C GLY A 311 33.61 41.13 43.24
N ALA A 312 34.12 41.46 42.05
CA ALA A 312 34.23 42.83 41.57
C ALA A 312 33.53 42.99 40.25
N LEU A 313 32.80 44.07 40.05
CA LEU A 313 32.23 44.48 38.81
C LEU A 313 32.96 45.67 38.23
N LEU A 314 33.55 45.55 37.05
CA LEU A 314 34.10 46.65 36.30
C LEU A 314 33.11 47.15 35.28
N TYR A 315 32.84 48.44 35.31
CA TYR A 315 32.03 49.13 34.30
C TYR A 315 32.91 50.09 33.53
N LEU A 316 33.10 49.89 32.22
CA LEU A 316 33.95 50.65 31.35
C LEU A 316 33.13 51.44 30.36
N ASP A 317 33.44 52.72 30.18
CA ASP A 317 32.88 53.61 29.21
C ASP A 317 33.93 54.27 28.36
N LEU A 318 33.72 54.59 27.13
CA LEU A 318 34.63 55.29 26.25
C LEU A 318 34.21 56.75 26.17
N ASP A 319 35.07 57.62 26.63
CA ASP A 319 34.87 59.08 26.59
C ASP A 319 34.73 59.54 25.10
N ASP A 320 33.76 60.39 24.88
CA ASP A 320 33.53 61.05 23.58
C ASP A 320 33.28 60.07 22.39
N PHE A 321 32.97 58.78 22.66
CA PHE A 321 32.74 57.78 21.61
C PHE A 321 31.66 58.20 20.58
N LYS A 322 30.63 58.90 21.03
CA LYS A 322 29.61 59.45 20.16
C LYS A 322 30.19 60.46 19.17
N HIS A 323 31.07 61.39 19.62
CA HIS A 323 31.70 62.35 18.74
C HIS A 323 32.66 61.72 17.72
N ILE A 324 33.32 60.63 18.11
CA ILE A 324 34.14 59.85 17.19
C ILE A 324 33.30 59.28 16.06
N ASN A 325 32.17 58.67 16.39
CA ASN A 325 31.24 58.10 15.41
C ASN A 325 30.62 59.16 14.49
N GLU A 326 30.23 60.31 15.06
CA GLU A 326 29.64 61.42 14.29
C GLU A 326 30.66 62.16 13.41
N GLY A 327 31.92 62.26 13.86
CA GLY A 327 32.99 63.00 13.15
C GLY A 327 33.76 62.17 12.13
N LEU A 328 34.04 60.92 12.42
CA LEU A 328 34.86 60.03 11.59
C LEU A 328 34.05 58.93 10.86
N GLY A 329 32.79 58.77 11.26
CA GLY A 329 31.92 57.71 10.73
C GLY A 329 31.93 56.44 11.57
N HIS A 330 30.82 55.69 11.54
CA HIS A 330 30.62 54.45 12.33
C HIS A 330 31.61 53.30 12.01
N GLN A 331 32.48 53.47 11.04
CA GLN A 331 33.51 52.49 10.69
C GLN A 331 34.75 52.61 11.62
N TYR A 332 34.88 53.70 12.36
CA TYR A 332 36.01 53.97 13.26
C TYR A 332 35.66 53.78 14.74
N GLY A 333 34.37 53.68 15.07
CA GLY A 333 33.89 53.37 16.42
C GLY A 333 33.36 51.96 16.50
#